data_91ed365e35aea39e1a8017bd56312e76
#
_entry.id   91ed365e35aea39e1a8017bd56312e76
#
_cell.length_a   1.000
_cell.length_b   1.000
_cell.length_c   1.000
_cell.angle_alpha   90.00
_cell.angle_beta   90.00
_cell.angle_gamma   90.00
#
_symmetry.space_group_name_H-M   'P 1'
#
loop_
_entity.id
_entity.type
_entity.pdbx_description
1 polymer ?
#
loop_
_entity_poly.entity_id
_entity_poly.type
_entity_poly.pdbx_seq_one_letter_code
_entity_poly.pdbx_strand_id
1 'polypeptide(L)'
;LDKPLGLGRIWRIVNEDHEAPEASDLSQWSWSELVAALASPNGWLRDTAQRILVEEWEEAPFVEDLLIDLAQESPHALGRLHALWTLAGIGSVDRDLILAAIADPDPRVAAAAVRVGEEYLSTGRKEIVGAVEALALRTDDARLRHQCVLSLGAVQTSVGDEAIARILTTDCSTAEIQTAAISGLYTREAAFVATLLADPEWAEEKSGRAGLLKQLARCVVRQGTAGPIEALLRLSSEQGAAQGWRARALCAGLLAGRSKGPKGDLRPVMVTSEPKGLDALAAVLGGGGSATLEAIGWPGKPGLPEDLVIRPMTPEEQGRFARGALVFRDLCSTCHQASGRGQAGMAPPLRGSEWVFGSEKRLVLILAHGLHGPIRVDGTQWDMEMPAFAGSPEEIASILTYIRREWGHGADPVAPDSVERILDESGVRAEAWTAEELLKLR
;
A
#
# COMPACT_ATOMS: atom_id res chain seq x y z
N LEU A 1 -48.77 0.04 3.66
CA LEU A 1 -48.71 0.06 2.18
C LEU A 1 -47.82 -1.09 1.76
N ASP A 2 -48.47 -2.25 1.47
CA ASP A 2 -47.78 -3.39 0.88
C ASP A 2 -47.28 -2.97 -0.52
N LYS A 3 -45.97 -2.76 -0.65
CA LYS A 3 -45.34 -2.59 -1.94
C LYS A 3 -45.25 -3.98 -2.60
N PRO A 4 -45.88 -4.17 -3.76
CA PRO A 4 -45.78 -5.47 -4.45
C PRO A 4 -44.31 -5.73 -4.81
N LEU A 5 -43.72 -6.72 -4.16
CA LEU A 5 -42.38 -7.24 -4.47
C LEU A 5 -42.43 -7.87 -5.88
N GLY A 6 -41.47 -7.54 -6.74
CA GLY A 6 -41.35 -8.11 -8.08
C GLY A 6 -41.95 -7.27 -9.24
N LEU A 7 -42.47 -6.05 -8.96
CA LEU A 7 -42.92 -5.14 -10.00
C LEU A 7 -41.94 -3.96 -10.20
N GLY A 8 -40.68 -4.29 -10.36
CA GLY A 8 -39.67 -3.32 -10.78
C GLY A 8 -39.99 -2.80 -12.19
N ARG A 9 -39.80 -1.50 -12.41
CA ARG A 9 -39.98 -0.85 -13.73
C ARG A 9 -38.71 -0.05 -14.04
N ILE A 10 -38.20 -0.22 -15.23
CA ILE A 10 -37.17 0.62 -15.79
C ILE A 10 -37.88 1.68 -16.64
N TRP A 11 -37.67 2.96 -16.30
CA TRP A 11 -38.22 4.07 -17.04
C TRP A 11 -37.13 4.66 -17.91
N ARG A 12 -37.44 4.86 -19.20
CA ARG A 12 -36.61 5.61 -20.13
C ARG A 12 -37.17 7.01 -20.28
N ILE A 13 -36.37 8.02 -19.98
CA ILE A 13 -36.71 9.43 -20.27
C ILE A 13 -36.18 9.69 -21.67
N VAL A 14 -37.08 10.09 -22.58
CA VAL A 14 -36.77 10.45 -23.98
C VAL A 14 -37.21 11.84 -24.26
N ASN A 15 -36.49 12.56 -25.13
CA ASN A 15 -36.96 13.81 -25.71
C ASN A 15 -37.99 13.46 -26.76
N GLU A 16 -39.21 14.08 -26.72
CA GLU A 16 -40.30 13.81 -27.66
C GLU A 16 -39.95 14.13 -29.12
N ASP A 17 -38.98 15.06 -29.30
CA ASP A 17 -38.51 15.48 -30.63
C ASP A 17 -37.35 14.61 -31.15
N HIS A 18 -36.92 13.58 -30.40
CA HIS A 18 -35.78 12.73 -30.75
C HIS A 18 -36.24 11.32 -31.13
N GLU A 19 -36.06 10.99 -32.40
CA GLU A 19 -36.25 9.63 -32.86
C GLU A 19 -35.21 8.70 -32.18
N ALA A 20 -35.68 7.78 -31.35
CA ALA A 20 -34.79 6.85 -30.67
C ALA A 20 -34.12 5.95 -31.72
N PRO A 21 -32.78 5.83 -31.73
CA PRO A 21 -32.12 4.87 -32.62
C PRO A 21 -32.62 3.47 -32.30
N GLU A 22 -32.78 2.64 -33.35
CA GLU A 22 -33.10 1.25 -33.18
C GLU A 22 -32.09 0.58 -32.26
N ALA A 23 -32.58 -0.31 -31.39
CA ALA A 23 -31.72 -1.07 -30.52
C ALA A 23 -30.87 -2.03 -31.38
N SER A 24 -29.56 -1.83 -31.39
CA SER A 24 -28.64 -2.70 -32.12
C SER A 24 -28.43 -3.99 -31.33
N ASP A 25 -28.73 -5.15 -31.96
CA ASP A 25 -28.37 -6.46 -31.44
C ASP A 25 -26.96 -6.83 -31.90
N LEU A 26 -25.96 -6.60 -31.07
CA LEU A 26 -24.57 -6.83 -31.40
C LEU A 26 -24.24 -8.33 -31.52
N SER A 27 -25.07 -9.21 -31.02
CA SER A 27 -24.88 -10.67 -31.18
C SER A 27 -24.98 -11.16 -32.64
N GLN A 28 -25.53 -10.31 -33.50
CA GLN A 28 -25.69 -10.60 -34.94
C GLN A 28 -24.59 -9.95 -35.79
N TRP A 29 -23.68 -9.17 -35.15
CA TRP A 29 -22.64 -8.44 -35.87
C TRP A 29 -21.46 -9.36 -36.19
N SER A 30 -20.86 -9.15 -37.36
CA SER A 30 -19.59 -9.79 -37.71
C SER A 30 -18.46 -9.29 -36.84
N TRP A 31 -17.43 -10.08 -36.73
CA TRP A 31 -16.21 -9.72 -35.97
C TRP A 31 -15.63 -8.37 -36.44
N SER A 32 -15.61 -8.11 -37.73
CA SER A 32 -15.13 -6.84 -38.31
C SER A 32 -16.03 -5.65 -37.90
N GLU A 33 -17.34 -5.84 -37.81
CA GLU A 33 -18.26 -4.80 -37.34
C GLU A 33 -18.07 -4.53 -35.85
N LEU A 34 -17.84 -5.57 -35.04
CA LEU A 34 -17.53 -5.41 -33.61
C LEU A 34 -16.21 -4.66 -33.41
N VAL A 35 -15.16 -4.98 -34.16
CA VAL A 35 -13.89 -4.24 -34.11
C VAL A 35 -14.10 -2.76 -34.55
N ALA A 36 -14.85 -2.52 -35.62
CA ALA A 36 -15.16 -1.15 -36.05
C ALA A 36 -15.97 -0.35 -35.00
N ALA A 37 -16.82 -1.04 -34.24
CA ALA A 37 -17.61 -0.43 -33.17
C ALA A 37 -16.78 0.11 -32.03
N LEU A 38 -15.54 -0.36 -31.83
CA LEU A 38 -14.60 0.17 -30.83
C LEU A 38 -14.25 1.66 -31.07
N ALA A 39 -14.43 2.15 -32.32
CA ALA A 39 -14.26 3.57 -32.66
C ALA A 39 -15.55 4.38 -32.62
N SER A 40 -16.69 3.79 -32.27
CA SER A 40 -17.99 4.46 -32.23
C SER A 40 -18.00 5.64 -31.26
N PRO A 41 -18.70 6.75 -31.54
CA PRO A 41 -18.97 7.81 -30.57
C PRO A 41 -19.86 7.34 -29.41
N ASN A 42 -20.66 6.29 -29.60
CA ASN A 42 -21.53 5.72 -28.57
C ASN A 42 -20.72 4.82 -27.62
N GLY A 43 -20.61 5.22 -26.34
CA GLY A 43 -19.87 4.48 -25.32
C GLY A 43 -20.42 3.07 -25.10
N TRP A 44 -21.74 2.91 -25.08
CA TRP A 44 -22.35 1.60 -24.90
C TRP A 44 -21.97 0.61 -26.01
N LEU A 45 -21.92 1.09 -27.27
CA LEU A 45 -21.49 0.23 -28.39
C LEU A 45 -20.02 -0.19 -28.24
N ARG A 46 -19.14 0.74 -27.88
CA ARG A 46 -17.72 0.43 -27.65
C ARG A 46 -17.53 -0.61 -26.54
N ASP A 47 -18.15 -0.36 -25.37
CA ASP A 47 -17.99 -1.23 -24.21
C ASP A 47 -18.59 -2.62 -24.45
N THR A 48 -19.76 -2.70 -25.15
CA THR A 48 -20.40 -3.98 -25.47
C THR A 48 -19.59 -4.75 -26.50
N ALA A 49 -19.11 -4.09 -27.56
CA ALA A 49 -18.27 -4.70 -28.57
C ALA A 49 -16.96 -5.21 -27.96
N GLN A 50 -16.31 -4.40 -27.12
CA GLN A 50 -15.10 -4.81 -26.40
C GLN A 50 -15.33 -6.07 -25.55
N ARG A 51 -16.45 -6.11 -24.79
CA ARG A 51 -16.80 -7.28 -23.99
C ARG A 51 -16.97 -8.54 -24.83
N ILE A 52 -17.75 -8.47 -25.93
CA ILE A 52 -17.98 -9.63 -26.83
C ILE A 52 -16.64 -10.10 -27.41
N LEU A 53 -15.82 -9.17 -27.91
CA LEU A 53 -14.49 -9.47 -28.47
C LEU A 53 -13.58 -10.18 -27.46
N VAL A 54 -13.61 -9.77 -26.18
CA VAL A 54 -12.80 -10.41 -25.13
C VAL A 54 -13.37 -11.76 -24.68
N GLU A 55 -14.71 -11.92 -24.67
CA GLU A 55 -15.34 -13.15 -24.21
C GLU A 55 -15.28 -14.28 -25.27
N GLU A 56 -15.31 -13.94 -26.56
CA GLU A 56 -15.51 -14.89 -27.66
C GLU A 56 -14.34 -14.93 -28.67
N TRP A 57 -13.20 -14.24 -28.39
CA TRP A 57 -12.09 -14.08 -29.35
C TRP A 57 -11.48 -15.43 -29.85
N GLU A 58 -11.53 -16.48 -29.02
CA GLU A 58 -10.99 -17.80 -29.36
C GLU A 58 -11.69 -18.41 -30.60
N GLU A 59 -12.93 -18.00 -30.91
CA GLU A 59 -13.67 -18.40 -32.08
C GLU A 59 -13.19 -17.73 -33.39
N ALA A 60 -12.44 -16.61 -33.26
CA ALA A 60 -12.02 -15.80 -34.41
C ALA A 60 -10.61 -15.21 -34.19
N PRO A 61 -9.53 -16.02 -34.22
CA PRO A 61 -8.16 -15.56 -33.95
C PRO A 61 -7.68 -14.43 -34.87
N PHE A 62 -8.24 -14.29 -36.07
CA PHE A 62 -7.90 -13.19 -37.00
C PHE A 62 -8.34 -11.81 -36.49
N VAL A 63 -9.15 -11.74 -35.46
CA VAL A 63 -9.56 -10.48 -34.81
C VAL A 63 -8.35 -9.77 -34.19
N GLU A 64 -7.35 -10.52 -33.76
CA GLU A 64 -6.09 -9.95 -33.23
C GLU A 64 -5.42 -9.00 -34.19
N ASP A 65 -5.26 -9.39 -35.45
CA ASP A 65 -4.66 -8.54 -36.49
C ASP A 65 -5.49 -7.26 -36.71
N LEU A 66 -6.83 -7.40 -36.75
CA LEU A 66 -7.73 -6.24 -36.90
C LEU A 66 -7.64 -5.28 -35.70
N LEU A 67 -7.47 -5.81 -34.51
CA LEU A 67 -7.32 -5.00 -33.28
C LEU A 67 -5.95 -4.29 -33.27
N ILE A 68 -4.89 -4.95 -33.71
CA ILE A 68 -3.55 -4.34 -33.85
C ILE A 68 -3.61 -3.18 -34.85
N ASP A 69 -4.20 -3.41 -36.02
CA ASP A 69 -4.39 -2.37 -37.03
C ASP A 69 -5.20 -1.18 -36.47
N LEU A 70 -6.29 -1.46 -35.77
CA LEU A 70 -7.12 -0.43 -35.15
C LEU A 70 -6.36 0.35 -34.06
N ALA A 71 -5.55 -0.32 -33.26
CA ALA A 71 -4.76 0.30 -32.19
C ALA A 71 -3.67 1.21 -32.74
N GLN A 72 -3.10 0.90 -33.92
CA GLN A 72 -2.02 1.66 -34.52
C GLN A 72 -2.50 2.72 -35.52
N GLU A 73 -3.50 2.41 -36.35
CA GLU A 73 -3.83 3.17 -37.54
C GLU A 73 -5.15 3.99 -37.42
N SER A 74 -5.98 3.71 -36.39
CA SER A 74 -7.26 4.41 -36.28
C SER A 74 -7.07 5.93 -36.11
N PRO A 75 -7.76 6.77 -36.91
CA PRO A 75 -7.73 8.22 -36.72
C PRO A 75 -8.43 8.64 -35.41
N HIS A 76 -9.23 7.74 -34.82
CA HIS A 76 -10.02 8.00 -33.64
C HIS A 76 -9.30 7.48 -32.37
N ALA A 77 -8.87 8.39 -31.50
CA ALA A 77 -8.18 8.05 -30.25
C ALA A 77 -8.98 7.03 -29.39
N LEU A 78 -10.31 7.11 -29.36
CA LEU A 78 -11.15 6.14 -28.64
C LEU A 78 -11.07 4.74 -29.27
N GLY A 79 -10.97 4.63 -30.61
CA GLY A 79 -10.75 3.38 -31.30
C GLY A 79 -9.43 2.76 -30.89
N ARG A 80 -8.32 3.50 -30.94
CA ARG A 80 -7.00 3.04 -30.49
C ARG A 80 -6.98 2.61 -29.03
N LEU A 81 -7.64 3.42 -28.16
CA LEU A 81 -7.78 3.13 -26.73
C LEU A 81 -8.48 1.80 -26.48
N HIS A 82 -9.68 1.60 -27.06
CA HIS A 82 -10.47 0.39 -26.85
C HIS A 82 -9.82 -0.82 -27.49
N ALA A 83 -9.18 -0.68 -28.66
CA ALA A 83 -8.40 -1.76 -29.29
C ALA A 83 -7.25 -2.22 -28.38
N LEU A 84 -6.50 -1.29 -27.78
CA LEU A 84 -5.42 -1.62 -26.85
C LEU A 84 -5.93 -2.37 -25.61
N TRP A 85 -7.06 -1.94 -25.03
CA TRP A 85 -7.65 -2.63 -23.88
C TRP A 85 -8.25 -3.98 -24.27
N THR A 86 -8.79 -4.13 -25.50
CA THR A 86 -9.28 -5.41 -26.00
C THR A 86 -8.11 -6.39 -26.16
N LEU A 87 -7.02 -5.95 -26.79
CA LEU A 87 -5.78 -6.74 -26.92
C LEU A 87 -5.22 -7.16 -25.56
N ALA A 88 -5.25 -6.28 -24.57
CA ALA A 88 -4.86 -6.62 -23.20
C ALA A 88 -5.80 -7.68 -22.58
N GLY A 89 -7.11 -7.57 -22.84
CA GLY A 89 -8.11 -8.50 -22.35
C GLY A 89 -7.97 -9.92 -22.90
N ILE A 90 -7.52 -10.05 -24.17
CA ILE A 90 -7.25 -11.34 -24.80
C ILE A 90 -5.81 -11.85 -24.65
N GLY A 91 -4.96 -11.07 -23.93
CA GLY A 91 -3.56 -11.46 -23.70
C GLY A 91 -2.62 -11.30 -24.90
N SER A 92 -3.02 -10.53 -25.91
CA SER A 92 -2.29 -10.36 -27.20
C SER A 92 -1.58 -8.99 -27.29
N VAL A 93 -1.00 -8.54 -26.20
CA VAL A 93 -0.19 -7.31 -26.19
C VAL A 93 1.27 -7.67 -26.19
N ASP A 94 2.01 -7.15 -27.15
CA ASP A 94 3.45 -7.30 -27.16
C ASP A 94 4.20 -5.99 -26.78
N ARG A 95 5.51 -6.11 -26.64
CA ARG A 95 6.38 -4.98 -26.28
C ARG A 95 6.34 -3.85 -27.32
N ASP A 96 6.34 -4.19 -28.59
CA ASP A 96 6.48 -3.22 -29.67
C ASP A 96 5.21 -2.39 -29.83
N LEU A 97 4.05 -3.04 -29.65
CA LEU A 97 2.75 -2.37 -29.56
C LEU A 97 2.70 -1.38 -28.37
N ILE A 98 3.17 -1.81 -27.19
CA ILE A 98 3.22 -0.93 -26.01
C ILE A 98 4.12 0.28 -26.26
N LEU A 99 5.32 0.10 -26.82
CA LEU A 99 6.23 1.21 -27.11
C LEU A 99 5.63 2.19 -28.14
N ALA A 100 4.95 1.67 -29.17
CA ALA A 100 4.22 2.48 -30.13
C ALA A 100 3.08 3.28 -29.47
N ALA A 101 2.27 2.63 -28.64
CA ALA A 101 1.13 3.25 -27.96
C ALA A 101 1.55 4.25 -26.86
N ILE A 102 2.70 4.07 -26.19
CA ILE A 102 3.30 5.07 -25.27
C ILE A 102 3.64 6.37 -26.02
N ALA A 103 3.93 6.29 -27.32
CA ALA A 103 4.21 7.45 -28.15
C ALA A 103 2.96 8.09 -28.79
N ASP A 104 1.75 7.60 -28.48
CA ASP A 104 0.50 8.11 -29.02
C ASP A 104 0.32 9.61 -28.70
N PRO A 105 -0.14 10.42 -29.68
CA PRO A 105 -0.38 11.85 -29.47
C PRO A 105 -1.54 12.15 -28.51
N ASP A 106 -2.48 11.22 -28.32
CA ASP A 106 -3.57 11.39 -27.36
C ASP A 106 -3.14 10.90 -25.97
N PRO A 107 -3.13 11.78 -24.96
CA PRO A 107 -2.65 11.43 -23.61
C PRO A 107 -3.43 10.28 -22.96
N ARG A 108 -4.68 10.06 -23.37
CA ARG A 108 -5.51 8.96 -22.82
C ARG A 108 -5.05 7.62 -23.36
N VAL A 109 -4.67 7.55 -24.63
CA VAL A 109 -4.11 6.34 -25.26
C VAL A 109 -2.75 6.04 -24.67
N ALA A 110 -1.87 7.05 -24.56
CA ALA A 110 -0.56 6.91 -23.94
C ALA A 110 -0.67 6.45 -22.46
N ALA A 111 -1.62 7.00 -21.69
CA ALA A 111 -1.86 6.56 -20.31
C ALA A 111 -2.35 5.10 -20.23
N ALA A 112 -3.23 4.68 -21.13
CA ALA A 112 -3.67 3.30 -21.23
C ALA A 112 -2.50 2.36 -21.59
N ALA A 113 -1.64 2.77 -22.53
CA ALA A 113 -0.44 2.01 -22.91
C ALA A 113 0.51 1.81 -21.72
N VAL A 114 0.76 2.86 -20.94
CA VAL A 114 1.56 2.77 -19.70
C VAL A 114 0.93 1.79 -18.71
N ARG A 115 -0.40 1.84 -18.54
CA ARG A 115 -1.12 0.94 -17.62
C ARG A 115 -1.11 -0.50 -18.10
N VAL A 116 -1.43 -0.74 -19.37
CA VAL A 116 -1.38 -2.08 -19.98
C VAL A 116 0.04 -2.66 -19.96
N GLY A 117 1.05 -1.79 -20.13
CA GLY A 117 2.46 -2.15 -20.10
C GLY A 117 3.04 -2.48 -18.71
N GLU A 118 2.26 -2.43 -17.62
CA GLU A 118 2.78 -2.68 -16.27
C GLU A 118 3.38 -4.07 -16.07
N GLU A 119 2.90 -5.08 -16.78
CA GLU A 119 3.51 -6.41 -16.77
C GLU A 119 4.98 -6.35 -17.25
N TYR A 120 5.24 -5.63 -18.34
CA TYR A 120 6.59 -5.41 -18.85
C TYR A 120 7.43 -4.52 -17.94
N LEU A 121 6.81 -3.51 -17.30
CA LEU A 121 7.48 -2.66 -16.31
C LEU A 121 7.93 -3.47 -15.10
N SER A 122 7.11 -4.38 -14.60
CA SER A 122 7.44 -5.21 -13.43
C SER A 122 8.70 -6.04 -13.61
N THR A 123 9.05 -6.40 -14.85
CA THR A 123 10.31 -7.08 -15.20
C THR A 123 11.55 -6.17 -15.16
N GLY A 124 11.36 -4.86 -14.96
CA GLY A 124 12.45 -3.88 -14.92
C GLY A 124 13.17 -3.65 -16.27
N ARG A 125 12.51 -3.92 -17.40
CA ARG A 125 13.09 -3.72 -18.74
C ARG A 125 13.39 -2.24 -18.96
N LYS A 126 14.67 -1.90 -19.02
CA LYS A 126 15.15 -0.52 -19.10
C LYS A 126 14.58 0.28 -20.27
N GLU A 127 14.27 -0.38 -21.38
CA GLU A 127 13.72 0.25 -22.57
C GLU A 127 12.32 0.83 -22.28
N ILE A 128 11.43 0.03 -21.70
CA ILE A 128 10.06 0.48 -21.37
C ILE A 128 10.08 1.46 -20.22
N VAL A 129 10.89 1.21 -19.17
CA VAL A 129 11.06 2.16 -18.07
C VAL A 129 11.53 3.52 -18.61
N GLY A 130 12.53 3.53 -19.52
CA GLY A 130 13.04 4.75 -20.15
C GLY A 130 11.99 5.45 -21.02
N ALA A 131 11.16 4.70 -21.76
CA ALA A 131 10.07 5.28 -22.55
C ALA A 131 9.01 5.95 -21.68
N VAL A 132 8.60 5.31 -20.57
CA VAL A 132 7.62 5.86 -19.62
C VAL A 132 8.21 7.07 -18.88
N GLU A 133 9.46 7.02 -18.46
CA GLU A 133 10.17 8.16 -17.88
C GLU A 133 10.22 9.35 -18.83
N ALA A 134 10.66 9.13 -20.07
CA ALA A 134 10.72 10.17 -21.09
C ALA A 134 9.35 10.78 -21.39
N LEU A 135 8.30 9.96 -21.39
CA LEU A 135 6.92 10.43 -21.53
C LEU A 135 6.52 11.34 -20.36
N ALA A 136 6.79 10.92 -19.12
CA ALA A 136 6.47 11.69 -17.93
C ALA A 136 7.19 13.06 -17.89
N LEU A 137 8.43 13.10 -18.36
CA LEU A 137 9.23 14.33 -18.38
C LEU A 137 8.81 15.32 -19.47
N ARG A 138 8.28 14.82 -20.61
CA ARG A 138 7.87 15.68 -21.74
C ARG A 138 6.41 16.09 -21.74
N THR A 139 5.53 15.37 -21.03
CA THR A 139 4.10 15.65 -21.07
C THR A 139 3.72 16.85 -20.22
N ASP A 140 2.80 17.69 -20.73
CA ASP A 140 2.13 18.75 -19.96
C ASP A 140 0.85 18.24 -19.29
N ASP A 141 0.36 17.05 -19.68
CA ASP A 141 -0.83 16.44 -19.06
C ASP A 141 -0.50 15.86 -17.70
N ALA A 142 -1.07 16.46 -16.65
CA ALA A 142 -0.82 16.05 -15.26
C ALA A 142 -1.35 14.64 -14.96
N ARG A 143 -2.43 14.19 -15.63
CA ARG A 143 -2.99 12.84 -15.42
C ARG A 143 -2.10 11.79 -16.05
N LEU A 144 -1.57 12.07 -17.24
CA LEU A 144 -0.61 11.19 -17.89
C LEU A 144 0.68 11.07 -17.06
N ARG A 145 1.23 12.20 -16.58
CA ARG A 145 2.39 12.19 -15.68
C ARG A 145 2.14 11.38 -14.41
N HIS A 146 0.97 11.57 -13.79
CA HIS A 146 0.55 10.79 -12.62
C HIS A 146 0.50 9.29 -12.93
N GLN A 147 -0.10 8.88 -14.06
CA GLN A 147 -0.13 7.47 -14.47
C GLN A 147 1.27 6.89 -14.67
N CYS A 148 2.18 7.66 -15.32
CA CYS A 148 3.58 7.22 -15.49
C CYS A 148 4.26 6.94 -14.15
N VAL A 149 4.14 7.86 -13.18
CA VAL A 149 4.74 7.68 -11.84
C VAL A 149 4.12 6.50 -11.10
N LEU A 150 2.80 6.35 -11.17
CA LEU A 150 2.08 5.24 -10.54
C LEU A 150 2.54 3.88 -11.09
N SER A 151 2.61 3.75 -12.42
CA SER A 151 3.02 2.51 -13.08
C SER A 151 4.51 2.22 -12.91
N LEU A 152 5.38 3.24 -12.86
CA LEU A 152 6.80 3.06 -12.52
C LEU A 152 6.97 2.48 -11.10
N GLY A 153 6.02 2.70 -10.20
CA GLY A 153 5.98 2.07 -8.87
C GLY A 153 5.88 0.54 -8.90
N ALA A 154 5.40 -0.05 -10.02
CA ALA A 154 5.41 -1.51 -10.21
C ALA A 154 6.82 -2.08 -10.40
N VAL A 155 7.79 -1.25 -10.79
CA VAL A 155 9.20 -1.62 -10.93
C VAL A 155 9.86 -1.71 -9.56
N GLN A 156 9.95 -2.92 -9.00
CA GLN A 156 10.46 -3.16 -7.64
C GLN A 156 12.00 -3.17 -7.56
N THR A 157 12.67 -2.32 -8.35
CA THR A 157 14.14 -2.21 -8.42
C THR A 157 14.58 -0.75 -8.41
N SER A 158 15.90 -0.50 -8.20
CA SER A 158 16.47 0.85 -8.20
C SER A 158 16.23 1.60 -9.53
N VAL A 159 16.06 0.90 -10.64
CA VAL A 159 15.79 1.51 -11.95
C VAL A 159 14.47 2.27 -11.96
N GLY A 160 13.42 1.70 -11.38
CA GLY A 160 12.13 2.36 -11.22
C GLY A 160 12.20 3.53 -10.24
N ASP A 161 12.84 3.32 -9.09
CA ASP A 161 13.01 4.35 -8.07
C ASP A 161 13.80 5.56 -8.61
N GLU A 162 14.87 5.33 -9.38
CA GLU A 162 15.65 6.38 -10.03
C GLU A 162 14.83 7.16 -11.07
N ALA A 163 14.01 6.47 -11.88
CA ALA A 163 13.13 7.11 -12.84
C ALA A 163 12.10 8.02 -12.13
N ILE A 164 11.46 7.51 -11.07
CA ILE A 164 10.53 8.29 -10.24
C ILE A 164 11.26 9.50 -9.62
N ALA A 165 12.48 9.33 -9.10
CA ALA A 165 13.25 10.42 -8.51
C ALA A 165 13.53 11.54 -9.52
N ARG A 166 13.93 11.21 -10.77
CA ARG A 166 14.14 12.20 -11.82
C ARG A 166 12.88 12.95 -12.21
N ILE A 167 11.73 12.27 -12.28
CA ILE A 167 10.43 12.92 -12.55
C ILE A 167 10.09 13.88 -11.42
N LEU A 168 10.25 13.47 -10.16
CA LEU A 168 9.95 14.29 -8.99
C LEU A 168 10.92 15.47 -8.82
N THR A 169 12.15 15.36 -9.34
CA THR A 169 13.10 16.47 -9.38
C THR A 169 12.58 17.60 -10.26
N THR A 170 11.88 17.27 -11.36
CA THR A 170 11.25 18.23 -12.26
C THR A 170 9.95 18.80 -11.67
N ASP A 171 9.08 17.95 -11.14
CA ASP A 171 7.80 18.37 -10.57
C ASP A 171 7.34 17.41 -9.47
N CYS A 172 7.27 17.90 -8.24
CA CYS A 172 6.65 17.21 -7.11
C CYS A 172 5.67 18.10 -6.35
N SER A 173 5.11 19.12 -7.02
CA SER A 173 4.33 20.19 -6.37
C SER A 173 2.95 19.75 -5.90
N THR A 174 2.34 18.74 -6.52
CA THR A 174 0.98 18.30 -6.20
C THR A 174 0.95 17.07 -5.29
N ALA A 175 -0.11 16.97 -4.49
CA ALA A 175 -0.30 15.83 -3.58
C ALA A 175 -0.50 14.52 -4.35
N GLU A 176 -1.10 14.60 -5.53
CA GLU A 176 -1.38 13.45 -6.39
C GLU A 176 -0.09 12.78 -6.86
N ILE A 177 0.88 13.54 -7.37
CA ILE A 177 2.15 12.98 -7.85
C ILE A 177 2.99 12.43 -6.69
N GLN A 178 2.97 13.11 -5.53
CA GLN A 178 3.64 12.62 -4.32
C GLN A 178 3.05 11.28 -3.86
N THR A 179 1.71 11.18 -3.84
CA THR A 179 1.00 9.97 -3.43
C THR A 179 1.27 8.82 -4.40
N ALA A 180 1.26 9.08 -5.71
CA ALA A 180 1.58 8.08 -6.73
C ALA A 180 3.00 7.52 -6.52
N ALA A 181 3.99 8.39 -6.30
CA ALA A 181 5.37 7.97 -6.04
C ALA A 181 5.48 7.12 -4.76
N ILE A 182 4.89 7.59 -3.65
CA ILE A 182 4.95 6.89 -2.35
C ILE A 182 4.28 5.51 -2.42
N SER A 183 3.19 5.37 -3.19
CA SER A 183 2.44 4.11 -3.29
C SER A 183 3.28 2.95 -3.82
N GLY A 184 4.25 3.24 -4.69
CA GLY A 184 5.16 2.25 -5.27
C GLY A 184 6.39 1.93 -4.42
N LEU A 185 6.64 2.67 -3.33
CA LEU A 185 7.90 2.62 -2.57
C LEU A 185 7.84 1.79 -1.28
N TYR A 186 6.79 1.00 -1.08
CA TYR A 186 6.64 0.24 0.18
C TYR A 186 7.92 -0.50 0.58
N THR A 187 8.40 -0.25 1.79
CA THR A 187 9.69 -0.69 2.39
C THR A 187 10.96 -0.08 1.79
N ARG A 188 10.88 0.71 0.72
CA ARG A 188 12.03 1.34 0.07
C ARG A 188 12.13 2.85 0.31
N GLU A 189 11.23 3.44 1.07
CA GLU A 189 11.12 4.89 1.26
C GLU A 189 12.40 5.52 1.83
N ALA A 190 13.08 4.86 2.78
CA ALA A 190 14.32 5.38 3.33
C ALA A 190 15.47 5.40 2.33
N ALA A 191 15.58 4.35 1.49
CA ALA A 191 16.56 4.30 0.40
C ALA A 191 16.23 5.34 -0.68
N PHE A 192 14.96 5.52 -0.98
CA PHE A 192 14.50 6.54 -1.92
C PHE A 192 14.80 7.97 -1.43
N VAL A 193 14.62 8.25 -0.14
CA VAL A 193 15.06 9.52 0.46
C VAL A 193 16.55 9.73 0.23
N ALA A 194 17.39 8.70 0.44
CA ALA A 194 18.83 8.81 0.20
C ALA A 194 19.13 9.15 -1.26
N THR A 195 18.42 8.55 -2.22
CA THR A 195 18.54 8.86 -3.65
C THR A 195 18.22 10.33 -3.94
N LEU A 196 17.09 10.84 -3.40
CA LEU A 196 16.70 12.24 -3.58
C LEU A 196 17.74 13.20 -2.98
N LEU A 197 18.23 12.90 -1.77
CA LEU A 197 19.19 13.78 -1.08
C LEU A 197 20.57 13.78 -1.72
N ALA A 198 20.94 12.72 -2.44
CA ALA A 198 22.19 12.62 -3.21
C ALA A 198 22.17 13.45 -4.49
N ASP A 199 20.98 13.76 -5.04
CA ASP A 199 20.84 14.59 -6.23
C ASP A 199 21.10 16.07 -5.89
N PRO A 200 22.07 16.75 -6.51
CA PRO A 200 22.36 18.17 -6.32
C PRO A 200 21.15 19.08 -6.57
N GLU A 201 20.27 18.71 -7.51
CA GLU A 201 19.05 19.47 -7.80
C GLU A 201 18.11 19.60 -6.59
N TRP A 202 18.20 18.68 -5.64
CA TRP A 202 17.46 18.72 -4.37
C TRP A 202 18.10 19.61 -3.31
N ALA A 203 19.23 20.29 -3.59
CA ALA A 203 19.86 21.18 -2.62
C ALA A 203 18.94 22.35 -2.23
N GLU A 204 18.15 22.86 -3.17
CA GLU A 204 17.20 23.94 -2.97
C GLU A 204 15.83 23.44 -2.56
N GLU A 205 15.17 24.18 -1.66
CA GLU A 205 13.78 23.97 -1.33
C GLU A 205 12.89 24.50 -2.45
N LYS A 206 12.25 23.60 -3.21
CA LYS A 206 11.24 23.90 -4.22
C LYS A 206 9.86 23.41 -3.75
N SER A 207 8.82 23.91 -4.40
CA SER A 207 7.43 23.53 -4.07
C SER A 207 7.26 22.01 -4.01
N GLY A 208 6.61 21.52 -2.94
CA GLY A 208 6.30 20.10 -2.73
C GLY A 208 7.42 19.26 -2.12
N ARG A 209 8.70 19.64 -2.25
CA ARG A 209 9.85 18.83 -1.79
C ARG A 209 9.82 18.54 -0.31
N ALA A 210 9.62 19.56 0.52
CA ALA A 210 9.51 19.38 1.96
C ALA A 210 8.33 18.49 2.36
N GLY A 211 7.19 18.65 1.67
CA GLY A 211 5.99 17.81 1.84
C GLY A 211 6.26 16.34 1.53
N LEU A 212 6.92 16.05 0.42
CA LEU A 212 7.29 14.71 0.01
C LEU A 212 8.24 14.05 1.03
N LEU A 213 9.33 14.72 1.42
CA LEU A 213 10.26 14.18 2.41
C LEU A 213 9.57 13.90 3.75
N LYS A 214 8.68 14.80 4.19
CA LYS A 214 7.87 14.60 5.40
C LYS A 214 6.98 13.35 5.27
N GLN A 215 6.32 13.15 4.15
CA GLN A 215 5.43 11.99 3.96
C GLN A 215 6.23 10.68 3.89
N LEU A 216 7.37 10.64 3.17
CA LEU A 216 8.26 9.49 3.13
C LEU A 216 8.76 9.11 4.53
N ALA A 217 9.26 10.06 5.30
CA ALA A 217 9.70 9.81 6.66
C ALA A 217 8.57 9.33 7.58
N ARG A 218 7.35 9.86 7.42
CA ARG A 218 6.16 9.38 8.12
C ARG A 218 5.83 7.92 7.78
N CYS A 219 5.96 7.53 6.50
CA CYS A 219 5.74 6.15 6.07
C CYS A 219 6.76 5.20 6.72
N VAL A 220 8.04 5.57 6.74
CA VAL A 220 9.12 4.79 7.38
C VAL A 220 8.82 4.54 8.87
N VAL A 221 8.44 5.58 9.61
CA VAL A 221 8.12 5.43 11.04
C VAL A 221 6.89 4.53 11.23
N ARG A 222 5.88 4.66 10.38
CA ARG A 222 4.68 3.83 10.43
C ARG A 222 4.93 2.38 10.07
N GLN A 223 6.01 2.05 9.39
CA GLN A 223 6.46 0.68 9.19
C GLN A 223 7.06 0.07 10.46
N GLY A 224 7.58 0.91 11.36
CA GLY A 224 8.06 0.51 12.68
C GLY A 224 9.36 -0.28 12.67
N THR A 225 10.10 -0.31 11.55
CA THR A 225 11.38 -1.00 11.44
C THR A 225 12.52 -0.04 11.81
N ALA A 226 13.34 -0.41 12.80
CA ALA A 226 14.37 0.48 13.36
C ALA A 226 15.44 0.89 12.33
N GLY A 227 15.96 -0.03 11.53
CA GLY A 227 17.03 0.26 10.57
C GLY A 227 16.70 1.40 9.59
N PRO A 228 15.57 1.39 8.87
CA PRO A 228 15.15 2.51 8.03
C PRO A 228 14.96 3.83 8.80
N ILE A 229 14.48 3.79 10.05
CA ILE A 229 14.36 4.97 10.92
C ILE A 229 15.75 5.52 11.25
N GLU A 230 16.68 4.68 11.63
CA GLU A 230 18.08 5.04 11.91
C GLU A 230 18.78 5.65 10.69
N ALA A 231 18.49 5.09 9.49
CA ALA A 231 18.99 5.65 8.24
C ALA A 231 18.46 7.07 8.00
N LEU A 232 17.17 7.33 8.24
CA LEU A 232 16.62 8.69 8.14
C LEU A 232 17.20 9.66 9.15
N LEU A 233 17.42 9.23 10.39
CA LEU A 233 18.05 10.06 11.43
C LEU A 233 19.48 10.44 11.04
N ARG A 234 20.26 9.46 10.53
CA ARG A 234 21.60 9.68 10.01
C ARG A 234 21.59 10.66 8.84
N LEU A 235 20.74 10.44 7.84
CA LEU A 235 20.59 11.35 6.70
C LEU A 235 20.20 12.76 7.14
N SER A 236 19.35 12.89 8.17
CA SER A 236 18.95 14.19 8.71
C SER A 236 20.11 14.89 9.42
N SER A 237 20.95 14.16 10.16
CA SER A 237 22.09 14.72 10.89
C SER A 237 23.27 15.11 9.99
N GLU A 238 23.35 14.52 8.79
CA GLU A 238 24.37 14.84 7.78
C GLU A 238 24.05 16.11 6.99
N GLN A 239 22.84 16.70 7.14
CA GLN A 239 22.49 17.91 6.40
C GLN A 239 23.19 19.14 6.99
N GLY A 240 23.86 19.92 6.13
CA GLY A 240 24.43 21.21 6.51
C GLY A 240 23.36 22.27 6.72
N ALA A 241 23.79 23.43 7.29
CA ALA A 241 22.87 24.54 7.55
C ALA A 241 22.11 25.02 6.29
N ALA A 242 22.77 25.04 5.14
CA ALA A 242 22.16 25.44 3.87
C ALA A 242 21.03 24.49 3.41
N GLN A 243 21.10 23.21 3.75
CA GLN A 243 20.09 22.19 3.47
C GLN A 243 19.24 21.85 4.70
N GLY A 244 19.25 22.68 5.73
CA GLY A 244 18.52 22.45 6.99
C GLY A 244 17.01 22.25 6.82
N TRP A 245 16.42 22.72 5.71
CA TRP A 245 15.03 22.45 5.37
C TRP A 245 14.75 20.95 5.19
N ARG A 246 15.72 20.17 4.64
CA ARG A 246 15.63 18.72 4.46
C ARG A 246 15.53 18.01 5.81
N ALA A 247 16.43 18.34 6.74
CA ALA A 247 16.41 17.81 8.11
C ALA A 247 15.09 18.15 8.82
N ARG A 248 14.62 19.39 8.70
CA ARG A 248 13.31 19.80 9.27
C ARG A 248 12.15 19.01 8.68
N ALA A 249 12.12 18.80 7.36
CA ALA A 249 11.07 18.03 6.70
C ALA A 249 11.06 16.56 7.14
N LEU A 250 12.23 15.91 7.18
CA LEU A 250 12.37 14.52 7.62
C LEU A 250 11.97 14.36 9.09
N CYS A 251 12.46 15.23 9.97
CA CYS A 251 12.10 15.19 11.39
C CYS A 251 10.61 15.46 11.63
N ALA A 252 10.01 16.39 10.89
CA ALA A 252 8.57 16.61 10.94
C ALA A 252 7.77 15.36 10.53
N GLY A 253 8.29 14.59 9.57
CA GLY A 253 7.73 13.29 9.16
C GLY A 253 7.89 12.22 10.24
N LEU A 254 9.07 12.12 10.85
CA LEU A 254 9.33 11.22 11.97
C LEU A 254 8.35 11.49 13.13
N LEU A 255 8.17 12.75 13.50
CA LEU A 255 7.21 13.14 14.54
C LEU A 255 5.76 12.80 14.16
N ALA A 256 5.37 13.05 12.90
CA ALA A 256 4.01 12.78 12.42
C ALA A 256 3.69 11.28 12.24
N GLY A 257 4.71 10.43 12.17
CA GLY A 257 4.60 8.98 12.05
C GLY A 257 4.38 8.27 13.39
N ARG A 258 4.58 8.95 14.52
CA ARG A 258 4.48 8.34 15.85
C ARG A 258 3.12 7.70 16.11
N SER A 259 3.15 6.53 16.72
CA SER A 259 1.95 5.84 17.20
C SER A 259 1.43 6.47 18.49
N LYS A 260 0.16 6.24 18.79
CA LYS A 260 -0.43 6.61 20.09
C LYS A 260 -0.41 5.41 21.02
N GLY A 261 -0.09 5.65 22.27
CA GLY A 261 -0.24 4.68 23.34
C GLY A 261 -1.70 4.48 23.75
N PRO A 262 -1.97 3.53 24.65
CA PRO A 262 -3.34 3.21 25.11
C PRO A 262 -4.07 4.40 25.75
N LYS A 263 -3.34 5.38 26.28
CA LYS A 263 -3.87 6.60 26.89
C LYS A 263 -3.97 7.78 25.91
N GLY A 264 -3.69 7.53 24.61
CA GLY A 264 -3.71 8.57 23.60
C GLY A 264 -2.43 9.43 23.55
N ASP A 265 -1.44 9.16 24.40
CA ASP A 265 -0.11 9.78 24.39
C ASP A 265 0.68 9.36 23.14
N LEU A 266 1.53 10.27 22.66
CA LEU A 266 2.40 9.97 21.52
C LEU A 266 3.62 9.16 21.97
N ARG A 267 3.76 7.94 21.48
CA ARG A 267 4.93 7.11 21.76
C ARG A 267 6.19 7.65 21.08
N PRO A 268 7.37 7.51 21.69
CA PRO A 268 8.62 7.83 21.03
C PRO A 268 8.88 6.93 19.81
N VAL A 269 9.65 7.44 18.88
CA VAL A 269 10.17 6.68 17.74
C VAL A 269 11.34 5.84 18.25
N MET A 270 11.15 4.54 18.36
CA MET A 270 12.17 3.63 18.92
C MET A 270 13.22 3.26 17.89
N VAL A 271 14.48 3.28 18.30
CA VAL A 271 15.65 2.79 17.57
C VAL A 271 16.45 1.83 18.44
N THR A 272 17.41 1.08 17.84
CA THR A 272 18.11 0.00 18.52
C THR A 272 19.21 0.48 19.48
N SER A 273 19.78 1.64 19.21
CA SER A 273 20.83 2.27 20.01
C SER A 273 20.78 3.79 19.91
N GLU A 274 21.53 4.49 20.72
CA GLU A 274 21.66 5.94 20.63
C GLU A 274 22.12 6.37 19.23
N PRO A 275 21.31 7.19 18.51
CA PRO A 275 21.68 7.64 17.18
C PRO A 275 22.89 8.57 17.22
N LYS A 276 23.81 8.37 16.29
CA LYS A 276 24.95 9.27 16.12
C LYS A 276 24.50 10.59 15.50
N GLY A 277 25.14 11.69 15.87
CA GLY A 277 24.90 13.01 15.26
C GLY A 277 23.68 13.76 15.78
N LEU A 278 23.09 13.37 16.91
CA LEU A 278 21.95 14.06 17.51
C LEU A 278 22.26 15.55 17.84
N ASP A 279 23.47 15.86 18.27
CA ASP A 279 23.91 17.26 18.54
C ASP A 279 23.95 18.09 17.25
N ALA A 280 24.48 17.50 16.16
CA ALA A 280 24.48 18.11 14.84
C ALA A 280 23.06 18.33 14.32
N LEU A 281 22.19 17.36 14.50
CA LEU A 281 20.77 17.45 14.15
C LEU A 281 20.08 18.55 14.96
N ALA A 282 20.31 18.61 16.27
CA ALA A 282 19.79 19.69 17.15
C ALA A 282 20.21 21.06 16.66
N ALA A 283 21.49 21.23 16.31
CA ALA A 283 22.02 22.48 15.79
C ALA A 283 21.35 22.94 14.50
N VAL A 284 21.09 22.00 13.56
CA VAL A 284 20.40 22.28 12.28
C VAL A 284 18.93 22.60 12.48
N LEU A 285 18.25 21.93 13.43
CA LEU A 285 16.84 22.15 13.72
C LEU A 285 16.57 23.43 14.54
N GLY A 286 17.57 23.93 15.26
CA GLY A 286 17.43 25.11 16.13
C GLY A 286 16.41 24.87 17.25
N GLY A 287 15.55 25.86 17.55
CA GLY A 287 14.56 25.76 18.63
C GLY A 287 13.57 24.59 18.54
N GLY A 288 13.39 23.98 17.38
CA GLY A 288 12.58 22.77 17.20
C GLY A 288 13.31 21.46 17.49
N GLY A 289 14.64 21.50 17.73
CA GLY A 289 15.48 20.31 17.92
C GLY A 289 15.12 19.53 19.19
N SER A 290 14.80 20.20 20.28
CA SER A 290 14.46 19.57 21.57
C SER A 290 13.29 18.60 21.43
N ALA A 291 12.19 19.02 20.84
CA ALA A 291 11.00 18.16 20.66
C ALA A 291 11.28 16.93 19.80
N THR A 292 12.15 17.05 18.79
CA THR A 292 12.57 15.91 17.97
C THR A 292 13.42 14.94 18.76
N LEU A 293 14.40 15.43 19.51
CA LEU A 293 15.29 14.60 20.33
C LEU A 293 14.53 13.89 21.46
N GLU A 294 13.59 14.57 22.09
CA GLU A 294 12.72 13.98 23.11
C GLU A 294 11.86 12.84 22.56
N ALA A 295 11.42 12.99 21.32
CA ALA A 295 10.55 12.03 20.65
C ALA A 295 11.27 10.78 20.11
N ILE A 296 12.60 10.73 20.11
CA ILE A 296 13.38 9.54 19.73
C ILE A 296 13.73 8.77 21.00
N GLY A 297 13.50 7.46 21.01
CA GLY A 297 13.81 6.57 22.14
C GLY A 297 14.80 5.49 21.74
N TRP A 298 15.67 5.10 22.69
CA TRP A 298 16.59 3.97 22.56
C TRP A 298 16.82 3.33 23.92
N PRO A 299 17.24 2.05 24.00
CA PRO A 299 17.55 1.39 25.25
C PRO A 299 18.62 2.16 26.03
N GLY A 300 18.31 2.51 27.28
CA GLY A 300 19.19 3.29 28.16
C GLY A 300 19.07 4.81 28.05
N LYS A 301 18.16 5.33 27.22
CA LYS A 301 17.91 6.78 27.19
C LYS A 301 17.34 7.25 28.53
N PRO A 302 17.95 8.28 29.18
CA PRO A 302 17.42 8.82 30.42
C PRO A 302 15.98 9.33 30.28
N GLY A 303 15.11 8.94 31.22
CA GLY A 303 13.71 9.35 31.23
C GLY A 303 12.77 8.58 30.28
N LEU A 304 13.29 7.58 29.58
CA LEU A 304 12.42 6.68 28.80
C LEU A 304 11.67 5.74 29.76
N PRO A 305 10.34 5.64 29.67
CA PRO A 305 9.56 4.68 30.45
C PRO A 305 10.06 3.24 30.25
N GLU A 306 10.14 2.47 31.33
CA GLU A 306 10.66 1.08 31.28
C GLU A 306 9.83 0.17 30.36
N ASP A 307 8.52 0.40 30.26
CA ASP A 307 7.62 -0.33 29.39
C ASP A 307 7.83 -0.06 27.89
N LEU A 308 8.65 0.91 27.56
CA LEU A 308 9.07 1.20 26.19
C LEU A 308 10.47 0.66 25.85
N VAL A 309 11.17 0.12 26.83
CA VAL A 309 12.49 -0.50 26.61
C VAL A 309 12.29 -1.89 26.03
N ILE A 310 12.50 -2.05 24.74
CA ILE A 310 12.45 -3.34 24.08
C ILE A 310 13.67 -4.16 24.49
N ARG A 311 13.50 -5.10 25.41
CA ARG A 311 14.57 -6.04 25.75
C ARG A 311 14.89 -6.96 24.56
N PRO A 312 16.15 -7.30 24.32
CA PRO A 312 16.48 -8.32 23.32
C PRO A 312 15.80 -9.66 23.65
N MET A 313 15.41 -10.38 22.61
CA MET A 313 14.94 -11.75 22.77
C MET A 313 16.11 -12.70 23.06
N THR A 314 15.90 -13.63 23.96
CA THR A 314 16.82 -14.75 24.18
C THR A 314 16.88 -15.65 22.93
N PRO A 315 17.91 -16.50 22.77
CA PRO A 315 17.97 -17.46 21.64
C PRO A 315 16.74 -18.35 21.55
N GLU A 316 16.17 -18.74 22.68
CA GLU A 316 14.95 -19.56 22.77
C GLU A 316 13.72 -18.77 22.27
N GLU A 317 13.57 -17.52 22.71
CA GLU A 317 12.51 -16.62 22.24
C GLU A 317 12.65 -16.29 20.75
N GLN A 318 13.86 -16.16 20.23
CA GLN A 318 14.13 -16.02 18.79
C GLN A 318 13.68 -17.27 18.02
N GLY A 319 13.90 -18.45 18.57
CA GLY A 319 13.40 -19.71 18.03
C GLY A 319 11.86 -19.75 17.99
N ARG A 320 11.19 -19.31 19.07
CA ARG A 320 9.72 -19.19 19.11
C ARG A 320 9.23 -18.16 18.08
N PHE A 321 9.86 -17.00 18.01
CA PHE A 321 9.53 -15.97 17.02
C PHE A 321 9.58 -16.51 15.59
N ALA A 322 10.65 -17.24 15.23
CA ALA A 322 10.81 -17.80 13.90
C ALA A 322 9.73 -18.86 13.58
N ARG A 323 9.39 -19.73 14.53
CA ARG A 323 8.29 -20.69 14.38
C ARG A 323 6.93 -19.98 14.24
N GLY A 324 6.69 -18.97 15.08
CA GLY A 324 5.47 -18.16 15.01
C GLY A 324 5.28 -17.45 13.68
N ALA A 325 6.37 -16.97 13.09
CA ALA A 325 6.37 -16.35 11.75
C ALA A 325 5.87 -17.32 10.66
N LEU A 326 6.30 -18.60 10.72
CA LEU A 326 5.85 -19.61 9.76
C LEU A 326 4.36 -19.90 9.91
N VAL A 327 3.89 -20.14 11.14
CA VAL A 327 2.47 -20.42 11.39
C VAL A 327 1.60 -19.22 11.03
N PHE A 328 2.04 -18.00 11.38
CA PHE A 328 1.32 -16.78 11.03
C PHE A 328 1.18 -16.62 9.52
N ARG A 329 2.26 -16.83 8.76
CA ARG A 329 2.24 -16.75 7.30
C ARG A 329 1.25 -17.73 6.70
N ASP A 330 1.20 -18.97 7.20
CA ASP A 330 0.45 -20.04 6.57
C ASP A 330 -1.03 -20.04 6.98
N LEU A 331 -1.39 -19.53 8.15
CA LEU A 331 -2.75 -19.58 8.69
C LEU A 331 -3.37 -18.20 8.94
N CYS A 332 -2.63 -17.27 9.54
CA CYS A 332 -3.20 -16.02 10.05
C CYS A 332 -3.16 -14.88 9.02
N SER A 333 -2.15 -14.90 8.12
CA SER A 333 -1.91 -13.83 7.16
C SER A 333 -3.01 -13.69 6.13
N THR A 334 -3.81 -14.73 5.87
CA THR A 334 -4.96 -14.69 4.97
C THR A 334 -5.98 -13.62 5.40
N CYS A 335 -6.22 -13.49 6.70
CA CYS A 335 -7.15 -12.51 7.26
C CYS A 335 -6.44 -11.24 7.74
N HIS A 336 -5.35 -11.40 8.51
CA HIS A 336 -4.64 -10.29 9.14
C HIS A 336 -3.59 -9.65 8.23
N GLN A 337 -3.37 -10.18 7.02
CA GLN A 337 -2.34 -9.80 6.05
C GLN A 337 -0.90 -9.99 6.59
N ALA A 338 0.06 -10.25 5.72
CA ALA A 338 1.46 -10.39 6.12
C ALA A 338 2.01 -9.11 6.80
N SER A 339 1.45 -7.95 6.46
CA SER A 339 1.77 -6.65 7.06
C SER A 339 1.19 -6.45 8.47
N GLY A 340 0.34 -7.34 8.95
CA GLY A 340 -0.39 -7.21 10.21
C GLY A 340 -1.43 -6.09 10.24
N ARG A 341 -1.76 -5.49 9.08
CA ARG A 341 -2.72 -4.36 9.00
C ARG A 341 -4.17 -4.78 8.96
N GLY A 342 -4.43 -6.08 8.84
CA GLY A 342 -5.79 -6.58 8.65
C GLY A 342 -6.37 -6.18 7.30
N GLN A 343 -7.63 -6.50 7.12
CA GLN A 343 -8.38 -6.16 5.91
C GLN A 343 -9.80 -5.77 6.29
N ALA A 344 -10.27 -4.63 5.76
CA ALA A 344 -11.62 -4.16 6.00
C ALA A 344 -12.66 -5.24 5.60
N GLY A 345 -13.63 -5.49 6.47
CA GLY A 345 -14.64 -6.53 6.29
C GLY A 345 -14.15 -7.98 6.52
N MET A 346 -12.89 -8.20 6.95
CA MET A 346 -12.33 -9.53 7.19
C MET A 346 -11.68 -9.66 8.56
N ALA A 347 -10.68 -8.84 8.89
CA ALA A 347 -10.02 -8.90 10.20
C ALA A 347 -9.40 -7.55 10.59
N PRO A 348 -9.38 -7.22 11.90
CA PRO A 348 -8.76 -6.00 12.41
C PRO A 348 -7.24 -6.05 12.28
N PRO A 349 -6.55 -4.87 12.33
CA PRO A 349 -5.12 -4.81 12.41
C PRO A 349 -4.60 -5.40 13.72
N LEU A 350 -3.54 -6.21 13.63
CA LEU A 350 -2.74 -6.65 14.77
C LEU A 350 -1.63 -5.64 15.06
N ARG A 351 -1.12 -5.03 13.98
CA ARG A 351 -0.08 -4.03 14.07
C ARG A 351 -0.56 -2.78 14.78
N GLY A 352 0.10 -2.41 15.87
CA GLY A 352 -0.26 -1.26 16.70
C GLY A 352 -1.51 -1.47 17.56
N SER A 353 -2.09 -2.66 17.55
CA SER A 353 -3.32 -2.97 18.27
C SER A 353 -3.11 -2.95 19.80
N GLU A 354 -3.97 -2.22 20.50
CA GLU A 354 -4.04 -2.20 21.96
C GLU A 354 -4.31 -3.59 22.57
N TRP A 355 -4.93 -4.48 21.83
CA TRP A 355 -5.14 -5.86 22.24
C TRP A 355 -3.86 -6.67 22.24
N VAL A 356 -2.99 -6.47 21.21
CA VAL A 356 -1.70 -7.16 21.10
C VAL A 356 -0.72 -6.69 22.20
N PHE A 357 -0.72 -5.40 22.51
CA PHE A 357 0.11 -4.83 23.59
C PHE A 357 -0.48 -4.97 24.98
N GLY A 358 -1.74 -5.37 25.07
CA GLY A 358 -2.47 -5.47 26.31
C GLY A 358 -2.20 -6.75 27.10
N SER A 359 -3.23 -7.25 27.76
CA SER A 359 -3.17 -8.45 28.60
C SER A 359 -2.80 -9.71 27.80
N GLU A 360 -1.72 -10.37 28.20
CA GLU A 360 -1.31 -11.66 27.66
C GLU A 360 -2.42 -12.71 27.80
N LYS A 361 -3.10 -12.71 28.95
CA LYS A 361 -4.22 -13.62 29.22
C LYS A 361 -5.32 -13.48 28.16
N ARG A 362 -5.70 -12.24 27.81
CA ARG A 362 -6.72 -11.99 26.78
C ARG A 362 -6.29 -12.48 25.41
N LEU A 363 -5.02 -12.25 25.03
CA LEU A 363 -4.50 -12.72 23.76
C LEU A 363 -4.48 -14.25 23.65
N VAL A 364 -4.05 -14.93 24.71
CA VAL A 364 -4.04 -16.40 24.77
C VAL A 364 -5.47 -16.92 24.59
N LEU A 365 -6.44 -16.34 25.31
CA LEU A 365 -7.84 -16.78 25.26
C LEU A 365 -8.49 -16.50 23.91
N ILE A 366 -8.18 -15.37 23.26
CA ILE A 366 -8.66 -15.06 21.90
C ILE A 366 -8.12 -16.09 20.92
N LEU A 367 -6.82 -16.38 20.98
CA LEU A 367 -6.22 -17.31 20.03
C LEU A 367 -6.71 -18.74 20.25
N ALA A 368 -6.81 -19.19 21.51
CA ALA A 368 -7.17 -20.58 21.82
C ALA A 368 -8.68 -20.88 21.64
N HIS A 369 -9.55 -19.91 21.86
CA HIS A 369 -11.01 -20.16 21.84
C HIS A 369 -11.76 -19.37 20.77
N GLY A 370 -11.06 -18.46 20.07
CA GLY A 370 -11.69 -17.56 19.11
C GLY A 370 -12.34 -16.34 19.74
N LEU A 371 -12.81 -15.46 18.89
CA LEU A 371 -13.51 -14.22 19.26
C LEU A 371 -14.72 -14.02 18.35
N HIS A 372 -15.85 -13.60 18.92
CA HIS A 372 -17.03 -13.23 18.14
C HIS A 372 -17.64 -11.91 18.62
N GLY A 373 -18.47 -11.30 17.78
CA GLY A 373 -19.14 -10.05 18.06
C GLY A 373 -18.22 -8.82 18.00
N PRO A 374 -18.77 -7.65 18.38
CA PRO A 374 -18.09 -6.39 18.17
C PRO A 374 -16.85 -6.21 19.06
N ILE A 375 -15.75 -5.82 18.43
CA ILE A 375 -14.49 -5.43 19.07
C ILE A 375 -14.03 -4.07 18.53
N ARG A 376 -13.43 -3.24 19.37
CA ARG A 376 -12.83 -1.98 18.96
C ARG A 376 -11.31 -2.12 18.92
N VAL A 377 -10.72 -1.78 17.75
CA VAL A 377 -9.27 -1.80 17.54
C VAL A 377 -8.86 -0.47 16.89
N ASP A 378 -7.91 0.22 17.50
CA ASP A 378 -7.44 1.56 17.07
C ASP A 378 -8.59 2.54 16.81
N GLY A 379 -9.59 2.53 17.74
CA GLY A 379 -10.77 3.40 17.66
C GLY A 379 -11.83 2.98 16.62
N THR A 380 -11.55 2.01 15.76
CA THR A 380 -12.47 1.48 14.75
C THR A 380 -13.22 0.27 15.30
N GLN A 381 -14.52 0.20 15.06
CA GLN A 381 -15.33 -0.96 15.43
C GLN A 381 -15.26 -2.03 14.33
N TRP A 382 -15.04 -3.26 14.76
CA TRP A 382 -15.03 -4.47 13.95
C TRP A 382 -16.06 -5.44 14.50
N ASP A 383 -16.70 -6.20 13.64
CA ASP A 383 -17.70 -7.22 14.02
C ASP A 383 -17.52 -8.42 13.10
N MET A 384 -16.56 -9.28 13.45
CA MET A 384 -16.12 -10.42 12.66
C MET A 384 -15.86 -11.60 13.62
N GLU A 385 -15.95 -12.81 13.07
CA GLU A 385 -15.59 -14.01 13.81
C GLU A 385 -14.13 -14.37 13.56
N MET A 386 -13.37 -14.55 14.64
CA MET A 386 -12.04 -15.14 14.62
C MET A 386 -12.15 -16.58 15.10
N PRO A 387 -11.81 -17.57 14.27
CA PRO A 387 -11.87 -18.97 14.69
C PRO A 387 -10.81 -19.28 15.74
N ALA A 388 -11.10 -20.29 16.59
CA ALA A 388 -10.14 -20.82 17.55
C ALA A 388 -8.96 -21.51 16.84
N PHE A 389 -7.76 -21.36 17.39
CA PHE A 389 -6.57 -22.08 16.98
C PHE A 389 -6.31 -23.25 17.93
N ALA A 390 -6.53 -24.46 17.43
CA ALA A 390 -6.33 -25.69 18.19
C ALA A 390 -4.85 -26.13 18.17
N GLY A 391 -3.97 -25.35 18.79
CA GLY A 391 -2.56 -25.63 18.89
C GLY A 391 -2.11 -25.95 20.31
N SER A 392 -0.90 -26.52 20.42
CA SER A 392 -0.20 -26.72 21.70
C SER A 392 0.16 -25.38 22.36
N PRO A 393 0.41 -25.35 23.68
CA PRO A 393 0.89 -24.15 24.37
C PRO A 393 2.14 -23.55 23.73
N GLU A 394 3.06 -24.38 23.20
CA GLU A 394 4.27 -23.92 22.49
C GLU A 394 3.94 -23.24 21.15
N GLU A 395 2.97 -23.74 20.38
CA GLU A 395 2.54 -23.12 19.13
C GLU A 395 1.83 -21.79 19.37
N ILE A 396 0.92 -21.73 20.35
CA ILE A 396 0.25 -20.52 20.78
C ILE A 396 1.27 -19.47 21.24
N ALA A 397 2.21 -19.85 22.11
CA ALA A 397 3.30 -18.99 22.57
C ALA A 397 4.15 -18.47 21.40
N SER A 398 4.42 -19.32 20.41
CA SER A 398 5.20 -18.95 19.22
C SER A 398 4.48 -17.91 18.37
N ILE A 399 3.20 -18.10 18.07
CA ILE A 399 2.36 -17.13 17.32
C ILE A 399 2.30 -15.80 18.08
N LEU A 400 2.00 -15.85 19.39
CA LEU A 400 1.89 -14.66 20.22
C LEU A 400 3.22 -13.91 20.36
N THR A 401 4.34 -14.64 20.48
CA THR A 401 5.69 -14.05 20.45
C THR A 401 5.94 -13.33 19.13
N TYR A 402 5.56 -13.93 17.99
CA TYR A 402 5.70 -13.29 16.69
C TYR A 402 4.89 -12.00 16.60
N ILE A 403 3.57 -12.02 16.85
CA ILE A 403 2.74 -10.82 16.70
C ILE A 403 3.07 -9.72 17.70
N ARG A 404 3.67 -10.05 18.84
CA ARG A 404 4.13 -9.11 19.87
C ARG A 404 5.51 -8.51 19.58
N ARG A 405 6.26 -9.05 18.60
CA ARG A 405 7.62 -8.63 18.26
C ARG A 405 7.80 -8.22 16.80
N GLU A 406 6.92 -8.65 15.92
CA GLU A 406 6.93 -8.26 14.51
C GLU A 406 6.46 -6.81 14.33
N TRP A 407 6.64 -6.26 13.17
CA TRP A 407 6.20 -4.92 12.72
C TRP A 407 6.69 -3.76 13.61
N GLY A 408 7.83 -3.92 14.29
CA GLY A 408 8.36 -2.93 15.23
C GLY A 408 7.70 -2.96 16.61
N HIS A 409 7.00 -4.02 16.93
CA HIS A 409 6.43 -4.24 18.26
C HIS A 409 7.51 -4.56 19.29
N GLY A 410 7.33 -4.06 20.51
CA GLY A 410 8.28 -4.23 21.62
C GLY A 410 7.71 -4.92 22.84
N ALA A 411 6.53 -5.56 22.73
CA ALA A 411 5.95 -6.26 23.88
C ALA A 411 6.71 -7.56 24.20
N ASP A 412 6.65 -8.00 25.47
CA ASP A 412 7.36 -9.20 25.87
C ASP A 412 6.89 -10.44 25.12
N PRO A 413 7.85 -11.33 24.74
CA PRO A 413 7.55 -12.67 24.26
C PRO A 413 6.69 -13.46 25.26
N VAL A 414 5.85 -14.33 24.73
CA VAL A 414 4.98 -15.19 25.52
C VAL A 414 5.67 -16.52 25.79
N ALA A 415 5.65 -16.99 27.05
CA ALA A 415 6.20 -18.28 27.44
C ALA A 415 5.14 -19.38 27.35
N PRO A 416 5.50 -20.62 26.92
CA PRO A 416 4.58 -21.75 26.86
C PRO A 416 3.94 -22.08 28.20
N ASP A 417 4.71 -22.07 29.28
CA ASP A 417 4.21 -22.33 30.66
C ASP A 417 3.13 -21.30 31.08
N SER A 418 3.27 -20.05 30.59
CA SER A 418 2.26 -19.02 30.84
C SER A 418 0.96 -19.31 30.06
N VAL A 419 1.09 -19.80 28.82
CA VAL A 419 -0.07 -20.21 28.02
C VAL A 419 -0.79 -21.37 28.69
N GLU A 420 -0.05 -22.42 29.08
CA GLU A 420 -0.59 -23.60 29.76
C GLU A 420 -1.36 -23.19 31.02
N ARG A 421 -0.75 -22.41 31.90
CA ARG A 421 -1.38 -21.89 33.12
C ARG A 421 -2.66 -21.10 32.82
N ILE A 422 -2.66 -20.24 31.81
CA ILE A 422 -3.84 -19.43 31.44
C ILE A 422 -4.98 -20.32 30.93
N LEU A 423 -4.66 -21.35 30.14
CA LEU A 423 -5.65 -22.29 29.63
C LEU A 423 -6.24 -23.14 30.76
N ASP A 424 -5.42 -23.63 31.69
CA ASP A 424 -5.86 -24.38 32.85
C ASP A 424 -6.78 -23.55 33.76
N GLU A 425 -6.43 -22.27 34.02
CA GLU A 425 -7.26 -21.34 34.80
C GLU A 425 -8.60 -21.02 34.10
N SER A 426 -8.65 -20.99 32.78
CA SER A 426 -9.86 -20.65 32.04
C SER A 426 -10.86 -21.80 31.95
N GLY A 427 -10.40 -23.02 32.15
CA GLY A 427 -11.21 -24.23 32.00
C GLY A 427 -11.62 -24.53 30.55
N VAL A 428 -12.40 -25.58 30.38
CA VAL A 428 -12.91 -25.95 29.04
C VAL A 428 -14.02 -25.01 28.62
N ARG A 429 -13.85 -24.33 27.50
CA ARG A 429 -14.86 -23.43 26.92
C ARG A 429 -15.16 -23.88 25.47
N ALA A 430 -16.44 -24.08 25.19
CA ALA A 430 -16.91 -24.49 23.86
C ALA A 430 -17.21 -23.29 22.92
N GLU A 431 -17.52 -22.12 23.49
CA GLU A 431 -17.91 -20.93 22.75
C GLU A 431 -16.75 -19.93 22.66
N ALA A 432 -16.65 -19.22 21.55
CA ALA A 432 -15.70 -18.12 21.39
C ALA A 432 -15.97 -17.00 22.41
N TRP A 433 -14.94 -16.22 22.72
CA TRP A 433 -15.06 -15.07 23.62
C TRP A 433 -15.70 -13.87 22.95
N THR A 434 -16.33 -13.01 23.74
CA THR A 434 -16.67 -11.65 23.34
C THR A 434 -15.65 -10.67 23.91
N ALA A 435 -15.48 -9.51 23.24
CA ALA A 435 -14.60 -8.46 23.74
C ALA A 435 -15.06 -7.97 25.14
N GLU A 436 -16.38 -7.91 25.39
CA GLU A 436 -16.94 -7.48 26.67
C GLU A 436 -16.57 -8.44 27.82
N GLU A 437 -16.62 -9.75 27.58
CA GLU A 437 -16.22 -10.75 28.58
C GLU A 437 -14.71 -10.63 28.86
N LEU A 438 -13.90 -10.53 27.81
CA LEU A 438 -12.44 -10.41 27.95
C LEU A 438 -12.01 -9.15 28.70
N LEU A 439 -12.72 -8.04 28.54
CA LEU A 439 -12.41 -6.79 29.24
C LEU A 439 -12.74 -6.87 30.74
N LYS A 440 -13.61 -7.80 31.18
CA LYS A 440 -13.92 -8.07 32.60
C LYS A 440 -12.86 -8.93 33.28
N LEU A 441 -12.01 -9.62 32.52
CA LEU A 441 -10.89 -10.41 33.05
C LEU A 441 -9.82 -9.48 33.64
N ARG A 442 -9.44 -9.73 34.88
CA ARG A 442 -8.36 -9.02 35.59
C ARG A 442 -7.01 -9.65 35.31
#